data_c818aff4ea500721b091e9403c46f5d1
#
_entry.id   c818aff4ea500721b091e9403c46f5d1
#
_cell.length_a   1.000
_cell.length_b   1.000
_cell.length_c   1.000
_cell.angle_alpha   90.00
_cell.angle_beta   90.00
_cell.angle_gamma   90.00
#
_symmetry.space_group_name_H-M   'P 1'
#
loop_
_entity.id
_entity.type
_entity.pdbx_description
1 polymer ?
#
loop_
_entity_poly.entity_id
_entity_poly.type
_entity_poly.pdbx_seq_one_letter_code
_entity_poly.pdbx_strand_id
1 'polypeptide(L)'
;MKWLNSFAYTEKVALECKDTLVVSICDREADIFDFFEYTKDAKAKVIVRYTGSSNRKIDGLEMLDAFKKKREHKTYEISLPKRGNKKARTATVEIRYLTGQVSPPQKDKTKEPVRLTAVQITEVGELPKGESRLDWVLLTSMDITSFEDALLVTKYYAKRWGIETYHKTMKSGCLIESRQIEGIKSLKTAIALDMIIAYRVLYITMASRAQPEIPSTEVFAEAEWQTIHLLKTRTIPKTTPPLKETIILLAMLGGYFNRKSDPPPGIKVIWRGLQSVRLAVEVYKIHAQNSPLRSP
;
A
#
# COMPACT_ATOMS: atom_id res chain seq x y z
N MET A 1 -4.31 21.95 0.95
CA MET A 1 -3.73 21.85 2.31
C MET A 1 -3.55 20.42 2.79
N LYS A 2 -4.53 19.48 2.66
CA LYS A 2 -4.37 18.08 3.14
C LYS A 2 -3.14 17.36 2.57
N TRP A 3 -2.84 17.52 1.30
CA TRP A 3 -1.70 16.89 0.62
C TRP A 3 -0.36 17.44 1.11
N LEU A 4 -0.24 18.75 1.28
CA LEU A 4 0.97 19.38 1.82
C LEU A 4 1.27 18.90 3.24
N ASN A 5 0.25 18.88 4.11
CA ASN A 5 0.40 18.37 5.47
C ASN A 5 0.82 16.89 5.50
N SER A 6 0.19 16.04 4.66
CA SER A 6 0.57 14.63 4.57
C SER A 6 2.01 14.47 4.07
N PHE A 7 2.42 15.25 3.08
CA PHE A 7 3.77 15.16 2.55
C PHE A 7 4.83 15.65 3.55
N ALA A 8 4.54 16.65 4.37
CA ALA A 8 5.47 17.08 5.42
C ALA A 8 5.86 15.95 6.38
N TYR A 9 4.92 15.05 6.72
CA TYR A 9 5.23 13.84 7.49
C TYR A 9 6.05 12.83 6.69
N THR A 10 5.75 12.68 5.38
CA THR A 10 6.52 11.79 4.49
C THR A 10 7.97 12.26 4.37
N GLU A 11 8.20 13.57 4.24
CA GLU A 11 9.52 14.17 4.18
C GLU A 11 10.30 13.95 5.50
N LYS A 12 9.65 14.12 6.65
CA LYS A 12 10.26 13.82 7.94
C LYS A 12 10.77 12.38 8.00
N VAL A 13 9.94 11.40 7.57
CA VAL A 13 10.34 9.99 7.51
C VAL A 13 11.51 9.79 6.55
N ALA A 14 11.51 10.44 5.40
CA ALA A 14 12.60 10.34 4.44
C ALA A 14 13.92 10.87 4.99
N LEU A 15 13.88 11.95 5.78
CA LEU A 15 15.07 12.52 6.40
C LEU A 15 15.64 11.60 7.49
N GLU A 16 14.79 10.89 8.23
CA GLU A 16 15.19 9.90 9.23
C GLU A 16 15.74 8.61 8.59
N CYS A 17 15.15 8.16 7.48
CA CYS A 17 15.51 6.92 6.77
C CYS A 17 16.51 7.20 5.64
N LYS A 18 17.80 7.34 5.98
CA LYS A 18 18.84 7.81 5.04
C LYS A 18 19.04 6.89 3.82
N ASP A 19 18.94 5.59 4.02
CA ASP A 19 19.20 4.56 3.00
C ASP A 19 17.91 4.02 2.34
N THR A 20 16.78 4.70 2.55
CA THR A 20 15.48 4.27 2.04
C THR A 20 14.89 5.33 1.14
N LEU A 21 14.47 4.93 -0.08
CA LEU A 21 13.67 5.78 -0.95
C LEU A 21 12.23 5.84 -0.43
N VAL A 22 11.83 6.99 0.08
CA VAL A 22 10.47 7.23 0.54
C VAL A 22 9.68 7.93 -0.55
N VAL A 23 8.54 7.35 -0.94
CA VAL A 23 7.71 7.84 -2.05
C VAL A 23 6.28 8.06 -1.58
N SER A 24 5.78 9.28 -1.72
CA SER A 24 4.37 9.61 -1.52
C SER A 24 3.59 9.31 -2.79
N ILE A 25 2.61 8.40 -2.72
CA ILE A 25 1.82 7.99 -3.87
C ILE A 25 0.40 8.54 -3.73
N CYS A 26 0.02 9.44 -4.64
CA CYS A 26 -1.20 10.22 -4.54
C CYS A 26 -2.15 9.96 -5.71
N ASP A 27 -3.44 10.18 -5.48
CA ASP A 27 -4.46 10.12 -6.52
C ASP A 27 -4.56 11.45 -7.30
N ARG A 28 -5.60 11.58 -8.13
CA ARG A 28 -5.84 12.75 -8.96
C ARG A 28 -6.08 14.05 -8.18
N GLU A 29 -6.53 13.96 -6.94
CA GLU A 29 -6.78 15.16 -6.12
C GLU A 29 -5.49 15.88 -5.72
N ALA A 30 -4.35 15.19 -5.74
CA ALA A 30 -3.05 15.76 -5.48
C ALA A 30 -2.40 16.43 -6.72
N ASP A 31 -3.06 16.39 -7.89
CA ASP A 31 -2.58 17.06 -9.10
C ASP A 31 -2.77 18.59 -8.98
N ILE A 32 -2.06 19.18 -8.05
CA ILE A 32 -2.08 20.61 -7.70
C ILE A 32 -0.66 21.15 -7.90
N PHE A 33 -0.51 22.28 -8.60
CA PHE A 33 0.81 22.85 -8.89
C PHE A 33 1.58 23.18 -7.61
N ASP A 34 0.92 23.78 -6.62
CA ASP A 34 1.52 24.13 -5.32
C ASP A 34 2.09 22.89 -4.60
N PHE A 35 1.50 21.72 -4.81
CA PHE A 35 2.02 20.47 -4.26
C PHE A 35 3.34 20.08 -4.91
N PHE A 36 3.45 20.17 -6.24
CA PHE A 36 4.70 19.89 -6.96
C PHE A 36 5.78 20.91 -6.63
N GLU A 37 5.42 22.19 -6.57
CA GLU A 37 6.35 23.24 -6.15
C GLU A 37 6.92 22.99 -4.75
N TYR A 38 6.06 22.60 -3.80
CA TYR A 38 6.47 22.26 -2.43
C TYR A 38 7.42 21.06 -2.37
N THR A 39 7.27 20.11 -3.28
CA THR A 39 8.03 18.84 -3.26
C THR A 39 9.30 18.84 -4.11
N LYS A 40 9.59 19.93 -4.85
CA LYS A 40 10.66 19.95 -5.87
C LYS A 40 12.05 19.65 -5.30
N ASP A 41 12.37 20.18 -4.10
CA ASP A 41 13.66 20.06 -3.44
C ASP A 41 13.65 19.05 -2.30
N ALA A 42 12.56 18.28 -2.15
CA ALA A 42 12.40 17.33 -1.06
C ALA A 42 13.20 16.05 -1.29
N LYS A 43 13.65 15.42 -0.19
CA LYS A 43 14.27 14.11 -0.21
C LYS A 43 13.24 13.02 -0.56
N ALA A 44 12.05 13.08 0.02
CA ALA A 44 10.93 12.22 -0.36
C ALA A 44 10.50 12.51 -1.80
N LYS A 45 10.14 11.46 -2.54
CA LYS A 45 9.66 11.58 -3.90
C LYS A 45 8.14 11.47 -3.95
N VAL A 46 7.54 11.95 -5.04
CA VAL A 46 6.10 11.87 -5.25
C VAL A 46 5.76 11.12 -6.54
N ILE A 47 4.64 10.43 -6.52
CA ILE A 47 3.96 9.93 -7.71
C ILE A 47 2.50 10.36 -7.61
N VAL A 48 2.06 11.18 -8.56
CA VAL A 48 0.71 11.76 -8.58
C VAL A 48 0.04 11.37 -9.89
N ARG A 49 -1.20 10.90 -9.84
CA ARG A 49 -1.96 10.65 -11.06
C ARG A 49 -2.46 11.96 -11.65
N TYR A 50 -2.12 12.22 -12.90
CA TYR A 50 -2.59 13.36 -13.66
C TYR A 50 -4.11 13.32 -13.85
N THR A 51 -4.78 14.44 -13.60
CA THR A 51 -6.25 14.52 -13.64
C THR A 51 -6.81 14.66 -15.06
N GLY A 52 -6.01 15.13 -16.02
CA GLY A 52 -6.45 15.45 -17.38
C GLY A 52 -7.16 16.81 -17.51
N SER A 53 -7.90 17.21 -16.49
CA SER A 53 -8.64 18.50 -16.49
C SER A 53 -7.78 19.70 -16.11
N SER A 54 -6.57 19.48 -15.60
CA SER A 54 -5.67 20.57 -15.19
C SER A 54 -4.99 21.29 -16.36
N ASN A 55 -5.13 20.78 -17.59
CA ASN A 55 -4.52 21.31 -18.82
C ASN A 55 -3.03 21.69 -18.64
N ARG A 56 -2.30 20.81 -17.92
CA ARG A 56 -0.89 21.05 -17.65
C ARG A 56 -0.05 21.02 -18.90
N LYS A 57 0.85 21.98 -18.98
CA LYS A 57 1.86 22.03 -20.03
C LYS A 57 3.20 21.56 -19.50
N ILE A 58 3.90 20.79 -20.32
CA ILE A 58 5.27 20.37 -20.10
C ILE A 58 6.09 20.87 -21.29
N ASP A 59 7.14 21.65 -21.03
CA ASP A 59 7.94 22.33 -22.05
C ASP A 59 7.09 23.11 -23.07
N GLY A 60 6.02 23.76 -22.58
CA GLY A 60 5.10 24.58 -23.39
C GLY A 60 4.02 23.80 -24.16
N LEU A 61 4.07 22.47 -24.20
CA LEU A 61 3.08 21.63 -24.87
C LEU A 61 2.04 21.10 -23.86
N GLU A 62 0.79 20.97 -24.28
CA GLU A 62 -0.21 20.21 -23.53
C GLU A 62 0.31 18.79 -23.25
N MET A 63 0.10 18.28 -22.01
CA MET A 63 0.66 17.02 -21.54
C MET A 63 0.40 15.84 -22.51
N LEU A 64 -0.84 15.69 -22.97
CA LEU A 64 -1.19 14.59 -23.88
C LEU A 64 -0.63 14.77 -25.29
N ASP A 65 -0.48 16.03 -25.75
CA ASP A 65 0.13 16.32 -27.06
C ASP A 65 1.64 16.12 -27.05
N ALA A 66 2.29 16.36 -25.91
CA ALA A 66 3.69 16.02 -25.71
C ALA A 66 3.92 14.49 -25.85
N PHE A 67 3.03 13.67 -25.30
CA PHE A 67 3.09 12.21 -25.48
C PHE A 67 2.78 11.75 -26.92
N LYS A 68 1.91 12.41 -27.64
CA LYS A 68 1.66 12.11 -29.07
C LYS A 68 2.91 12.31 -29.94
N LYS A 69 3.76 13.29 -29.59
CA LYS A 69 5.05 13.53 -30.25
C LYS A 69 6.13 12.52 -29.83
N LYS A 70 6.02 11.92 -28.65
CA LYS A 70 6.98 10.92 -28.15
C LYS A 70 6.67 9.55 -28.77
N ARG A 71 7.42 9.16 -29.80
CA ARG A 71 7.22 7.87 -30.50
C ARG A 71 7.82 6.69 -29.75
N GLU A 72 8.87 6.94 -28.99
CA GLU A 72 9.59 5.91 -28.25
C GLU A 72 8.73 5.36 -27.10
N HIS A 73 8.57 4.06 -27.07
CA HIS A 73 7.83 3.32 -26.03
C HIS A 73 8.40 1.91 -25.84
N LYS A 74 8.07 1.30 -24.71
CA LYS A 74 8.37 -0.10 -24.45
C LYS A 74 7.10 -0.80 -23.93
N THR A 75 6.94 -2.05 -24.35
CA THR A 75 5.76 -2.85 -24.01
C THR A 75 6.09 -3.77 -22.83
N TYR A 76 5.18 -3.85 -21.89
CA TYR A 76 5.29 -4.71 -20.72
C TYR A 76 3.97 -5.43 -20.42
N GLU A 77 4.08 -6.57 -19.76
CA GLU A 77 2.94 -7.25 -19.17
C GLU A 77 2.80 -6.87 -17.69
N ILE A 78 1.61 -6.48 -17.29
CA ILE A 78 1.28 -6.18 -15.91
C ILE A 78 0.10 -7.01 -15.43
N SER A 79 0.17 -7.50 -14.20
CA SER A 79 -0.93 -8.22 -13.57
C SER A 79 -1.92 -7.25 -12.95
N LEU A 80 -3.16 -7.28 -13.38
CA LEU A 80 -4.27 -6.54 -12.80
C LEU A 80 -5.03 -7.45 -11.82
N PRO A 81 -5.09 -7.09 -10.53
CA PRO A 81 -5.76 -7.92 -9.53
C PRO A 81 -7.29 -7.92 -9.74
N LYS A 82 -7.95 -8.93 -9.18
CA LYS A 82 -9.42 -8.97 -9.13
C LYS A 82 -9.99 -7.69 -8.48
N ARG A 83 -10.97 -7.06 -9.15
CA ARG A 83 -11.61 -5.83 -8.66
C ARG A 83 -13.14 -5.93 -8.76
N GLY A 84 -13.82 -6.04 -7.64
CA GLY A 84 -15.26 -6.26 -7.62
C GLY A 84 -15.62 -7.56 -8.36
N ASN A 85 -16.48 -7.45 -9.36
CA ASN A 85 -16.89 -8.58 -10.21
C ASN A 85 -15.91 -8.89 -11.37
N LYS A 86 -14.88 -8.06 -11.56
CA LYS A 86 -13.87 -8.24 -12.60
C LYS A 86 -12.83 -9.25 -12.17
N LYS A 87 -12.51 -10.22 -13.02
CA LYS A 87 -11.47 -11.26 -12.75
C LYS A 87 -10.07 -10.64 -12.80
N ALA A 88 -9.14 -11.26 -12.08
CA ALA A 88 -7.72 -10.95 -12.26
C ALA A 88 -7.31 -11.30 -13.70
N ARG A 89 -6.49 -10.45 -14.32
CA ARG A 89 -5.99 -10.66 -15.68
C ARG A 89 -4.60 -10.06 -15.86
N THR A 90 -3.90 -10.51 -16.87
CA THR A 90 -2.70 -9.85 -17.39
C THR A 90 -3.11 -8.87 -18.48
N ALA A 91 -2.51 -7.68 -18.46
CA ALA A 91 -2.70 -6.65 -19.47
C ALA A 91 -1.36 -6.31 -20.10
N THR A 92 -1.34 -6.20 -21.43
CA THR A 92 -0.20 -5.66 -22.16
C THR A 92 -0.31 -4.16 -22.20
N VAL A 93 0.73 -3.45 -21.75
CA VAL A 93 0.75 -1.98 -21.68
C VAL A 93 1.95 -1.41 -22.42
N GLU A 94 1.73 -0.32 -23.12
CA GLU A 94 2.79 0.55 -23.62
C GLU A 94 3.12 1.60 -22.57
N ILE A 95 4.41 1.77 -22.30
CA ILE A 95 4.93 2.79 -21.41
C ILE A 95 5.73 3.80 -22.22
N ARG A 96 5.41 5.08 -22.04
CA ARG A 96 6.17 6.23 -22.52
C ARG A 96 6.55 7.10 -21.35
N TYR A 97 7.68 7.78 -21.41
CA TYR A 97 8.01 8.79 -20.42
C TYR A 97 8.66 10.00 -21.07
N LEU A 98 8.50 11.14 -20.43
CA LEU A 98 9.13 12.39 -20.82
C LEU A 98 9.41 13.23 -19.56
N THR A 99 10.59 13.83 -19.53
CA THR A 99 11.00 14.71 -18.44
C THR A 99 11.06 16.13 -18.98
N GLY A 100 10.50 17.08 -18.26
CA GLY A 100 10.48 18.49 -18.68
C GLY A 100 9.99 19.42 -17.58
N GLN A 101 9.86 20.69 -17.95
CA GLN A 101 9.40 21.76 -17.07
C GLN A 101 7.87 21.86 -17.12
N VAL A 102 7.22 21.53 -16.03
CA VAL A 102 5.77 21.66 -15.88
C VAL A 102 5.46 23.11 -15.51
N SER A 103 4.71 23.78 -16.38
CA SER A 103 4.36 25.19 -16.21
C SER A 103 3.32 25.41 -15.08
N PRO A 104 3.41 26.51 -14.34
CA PRO A 104 2.38 26.93 -13.41
C PRO A 104 1.05 27.22 -14.12
N PRO A 105 -0.09 27.16 -13.40
CA PRO A 105 -1.38 27.52 -13.95
C PRO A 105 -1.41 29.01 -14.33
N GLN A 106 -2.27 29.37 -15.29
CA GLN A 106 -2.30 30.75 -15.82
C GLN A 106 -2.53 31.84 -14.77
N LYS A 107 -3.24 31.52 -13.69
CA LYS A 107 -3.47 32.45 -12.57
C LYS A 107 -2.23 32.73 -11.71
N ASP A 108 -1.23 31.84 -11.77
CA ASP A 108 -0.03 31.87 -10.93
C ASP A 108 1.26 31.99 -11.80
N LYS A 109 1.20 32.78 -12.88
CA LYS A 109 2.31 32.93 -13.86
C LYS A 109 3.64 33.42 -13.29
N THR A 110 3.64 33.96 -12.08
CA THR A 110 4.83 34.44 -11.38
C THR A 110 5.64 33.30 -10.74
N LYS A 111 5.05 32.10 -10.66
CA LYS A 111 5.73 30.93 -10.12
C LYS A 111 6.68 30.32 -11.15
N GLU A 112 7.79 29.76 -10.66
CA GLU A 112 8.73 29.07 -11.50
C GLU A 112 8.20 27.68 -11.91
N PRO A 113 8.49 27.25 -13.15
CA PRO A 113 8.18 25.88 -13.57
C PRO A 113 8.85 24.83 -12.69
N VAL A 114 8.24 23.67 -12.56
CA VAL A 114 8.77 22.55 -11.77
C VAL A 114 9.19 21.41 -12.69
N ARG A 115 10.43 20.96 -12.54
CA ARG A 115 10.93 19.78 -13.28
C ARG A 115 10.28 18.52 -12.77
N LEU A 116 9.55 17.81 -13.64
CA LEU A 116 8.91 16.53 -13.34
C LEU A 116 9.12 15.57 -14.51
N THR A 117 9.00 14.28 -14.22
CA THR A 117 8.83 13.26 -15.25
C THR A 117 7.38 12.83 -15.31
N ALA A 118 6.81 12.83 -16.51
CA ALA A 118 5.51 12.24 -16.79
C ALA A 118 5.70 10.84 -17.37
N VAL A 119 4.98 9.85 -16.83
CA VAL A 119 4.96 8.47 -17.30
C VAL A 119 3.55 8.15 -17.76
N GLN A 120 3.38 7.85 -19.05
CA GLN A 120 2.13 7.40 -19.64
C GLN A 120 2.11 5.88 -19.71
N ILE A 121 1.03 5.27 -19.26
CA ILE A 121 0.79 3.83 -19.31
C ILE A 121 -0.54 3.61 -20.00
N THR A 122 -0.52 3.02 -21.19
CA THR A 122 -1.73 2.76 -21.98
C THR A 122 -1.81 1.28 -22.31
N GLU A 123 -2.94 0.65 -21.95
CA GLU A 123 -3.20 -0.73 -22.31
C GLU A 123 -3.45 -0.87 -23.80
N VAL A 124 -2.82 -1.86 -24.42
CA VAL A 124 -2.92 -2.15 -25.85
C VAL A 124 -3.54 -3.52 -26.09
N GLY A 125 -4.00 -3.76 -27.33
CA GLY A 125 -4.69 -5.00 -27.70
C GLY A 125 -6.19 -4.98 -27.43
N GLU A 126 -6.80 -6.16 -27.56
CA GLU A 126 -8.24 -6.35 -27.35
C GLU A 126 -8.57 -6.40 -25.85
N LEU A 127 -9.69 -5.80 -25.50
CA LEU A 127 -10.18 -5.77 -24.13
C LEU A 127 -11.26 -6.86 -23.93
N PRO A 128 -11.26 -7.56 -22.79
CA PRO A 128 -12.38 -8.39 -22.41
C PRO A 128 -13.69 -7.59 -22.37
N LYS A 129 -14.80 -8.21 -22.74
CA LYS A 129 -16.13 -7.56 -22.76
C LYS A 129 -16.46 -6.98 -21.37
N GLY A 130 -16.83 -5.70 -21.34
CA GLY A 130 -17.16 -4.98 -20.11
C GLY A 130 -15.95 -4.43 -19.32
N GLU A 131 -14.72 -4.57 -19.86
CA GLU A 131 -13.54 -3.94 -19.29
C GLU A 131 -13.29 -2.55 -19.88
N SER A 132 -12.73 -1.66 -19.07
CA SER A 132 -12.22 -0.36 -19.51
C SER A 132 -10.71 -0.44 -19.67
N ARG A 133 -10.19 0.20 -20.71
CA ARG A 133 -8.75 0.30 -20.97
C ARG A 133 -8.04 0.99 -19.81
N LEU A 134 -6.92 0.44 -19.41
CA LEU A 134 -6.02 1.12 -18.48
C LEU A 134 -5.33 2.26 -19.25
N ASP A 135 -5.51 3.47 -18.76
CA ASP A 135 -4.87 4.67 -19.31
C ASP A 135 -4.53 5.60 -18.14
N TRP A 136 -3.24 5.68 -17.82
CA TRP A 136 -2.72 6.50 -16.75
C TRP A 136 -1.64 7.42 -17.27
N VAL A 137 -1.64 8.64 -16.78
CA VAL A 137 -0.47 9.53 -16.80
C VAL A 137 -0.09 9.78 -15.34
N LEU A 138 1.14 9.49 -14.97
CA LEU A 138 1.71 9.68 -13.65
C LEU A 138 2.76 10.75 -13.69
N LEU A 139 2.67 11.75 -12.82
CA LEU A 139 3.68 12.78 -12.62
C LEU A 139 4.55 12.41 -11.43
N THR A 140 5.85 12.48 -11.57
CA THR A 140 6.79 12.11 -10.51
C THR A 140 7.98 13.05 -10.42
N SER A 141 8.48 13.27 -9.21
CA SER A 141 9.76 13.92 -8.92
C SER A 141 10.94 12.94 -8.86
N MET A 142 10.71 11.66 -9.18
CA MET A 142 11.78 10.67 -9.30
C MET A 142 12.56 10.91 -10.59
N ASP A 143 13.87 10.67 -10.54
CA ASP A 143 14.69 10.65 -11.75
C ASP A 143 14.43 9.38 -12.55
N ILE A 144 13.96 9.57 -13.78
CA ILE A 144 13.63 8.48 -14.71
C ILE A 144 14.56 8.61 -15.90
N THR A 145 15.46 7.66 -16.04
CA THR A 145 16.49 7.62 -17.10
C THR A 145 16.29 6.46 -18.06
N SER A 146 15.45 5.49 -17.68
CA SER A 146 15.21 4.28 -18.44
C SER A 146 13.72 3.88 -18.45
N PHE A 147 13.37 2.95 -19.35
CA PHE A 147 12.02 2.35 -19.34
C PHE A 147 11.79 1.48 -18.10
N GLU A 148 12.84 0.91 -17.54
CA GLU A 148 12.81 0.14 -16.30
C GLU A 148 12.43 1.03 -15.11
N ASP A 149 12.94 2.26 -15.03
CA ASP A 149 12.53 3.25 -14.04
C ASP A 149 11.07 3.65 -14.22
N ALA A 150 10.62 3.88 -15.45
CA ALA A 150 9.23 4.20 -15.74
C ALA A 150 8.28 3.04 -15.37
N LEU A 151 8.70 1.79 -15.59
CA LEU A 151 7.97 0.61 -15.14
C LEU A 151 7.93 0.53 -13.60
N LEU A 152 9.01 0.90 -12.91
CA LEU A 152 9.07 0.95 -11.45
C LEU A 152 8.06 1.96 -10.89
N VAL A 153 7.96 3.16 -11.47
CA VAL A 153 6.93 4.15 -11.13
C VAL A 153 5.53 3.57 -11.27
N THR A 154 5.27 2.83 -12.36
CA THR A 154 3.99 2.15 -12.59
C THR A 154 3.69 1.11 -11.51
N LYS A 155 4.69 0.29 -11.15
CA LYS A 155 4.58 -0.72 -10.08
C LYS A 155 4.35 -0.06 -8.71
N TYR A 156 4.98 1.05 -8.43
CA TYR A 156 4.76 1.81 -7.19
C TYR A 156 3.34 2.38 -7.14
N TYR A 157 2.87 2.99 -8.24
CA TYR A 157 1.52 3.52 -8.29
C TYR A 157 0.45 2.43 -8.10
N ALA A 158 0.67 1.24 -8.63
CA ALA A 158 -0.25 0.11 -8.43
C ALA A 158 -0.42 -0.24 -6.94
N LYS A 159 0.59 0.00 -6.10
CA LYS A 159 0.53 -0.22 -4.64
C LYS A 159 -0.36 0.80 -3.91
N ARG A 160 -0.74 1.94 -4.55
CA ARG A 160 -1.68 2.92 -3.99
C ARG A 160 -2.97 2.28 -3.47
N TRP A 161 -3.42 1.21 -4.13
CA TRP A 161 -4.61 0.46 -3.70
C TRP A 161 -4.53 -0.09 -2.27
N GLY A 162 -3.34 -0.21 -1.72
CA GLY A 162 -3.12 -0.63 -0.33
C GLY A 162 -3.86 0.24 0.68
N ILE A 163 -3.99 1.56 0.43
CA ILE A 163 -4.70 2.48 1.34
C ILE A 163 -6.22 2.18 1.39
N GLU A 164 -6.82 1.79 0.27
CA GLU A 164 -8.25 1.42 0.23
C GLU A 164 -8.49 0.12 1.00
N THR A 165 -7.54 -0.81 0.92
CA THR A 165 -7.56 -2.04 1.73
C THR A 165 -7.41 -1.74 3.22
N TYR A 166 -6.54 -0.80 3.58
CA TYR A 166 -6.37 -0.33 4.95
C TYR A 166 -7.65 0.33 5.49
N HIS A 167 -8.25 1.26 4.75
CA HIS A 167 -9.53 1.88 5.12
C HIS A 167 -10.66 0.85 5.26
N LYS A 168 -10.71 -0.14 4.36
CA LYS A 168 -11.66 -1.25 4.48
C LYS A 168 -11.46 -2.06 5.76
N THR A 169 -10.21 -2.27 6.17
CA THR A 169 -9.90 -2.97 7.43
C THR A 169 -10.40 -2.18 8.63
N MET A 170 -10.18 -0.86 8.66
CA MET A 170 -10.70 0.01 9.72
C MET A 170 -12.23 -0.02 9.77
N LYS A 171 -12.91 0.11 8.63
CA LYS A 171 -14.38 0.13 8.57
C LYS A 171 -15.02 -1.20 8.91
N SER A 172 -14.55 -2.29 8.31
CA SER A 172 -15.19 -3.62 8.45
C SER A 172 -14.60 -4.47 9.55
N GLY A 173 -13.34 -4.23 9.94
CA GLY A 173 -12.65 -4.94 11.02
C GLY A 173 -12.86 -4.21 12.35
N CYS A 174 -12.36 -2.99 12.45
CA CYS A 174 -12.42 -2.21 13.69
C CYS A 174 -13.79 -1.55 13.92
N LEU A 175 -14.71 -1.57 12.93
CA LEU A 175 -16.05 -1.01 13.01
C LEU A 175 -16.06 0.47 13.44
N ILE A 176 -15.11 1.26 12.94
CA ILE A 176 -14.91 2.66 13.37
C ILE A 176 -16.16 3.54 13.15
N GLU A 177 -16.97 3.24 12.15
CA GLU A 177 -18.18 4.00 11.81
C GLU A 177 -19.36 3.70 12.78
N SER A 178 -19.31 2.58 13.50
CA SER A 178 -20.33 2.18 14.50
C SER A 178 -20.00 2.63 15.92
N ARG A 179 -18.85 3.28 16.12
CA ARG A 179 -18.45 3.71 17.46
C ARG A 179 -19.31 4.87 17.96
N GLN A 180 -19.91 4.68 19.11
CA GLN A 180 -20.67 5.70 19.85
C GLN A 180 -19.84 6.17 21.03
N ILE A 181 -18.88 7.08 20.77
CA ILE A 181 -17.97 7.60 21.79
C ILE A 181 -18.24 9.11 21.90
N GLU A 182 -18.64 9.53 23.09
CA GLU A 182 -18.80 10.95 23.39
C GLU A 182 -17.45 11.64 23.58
N GLY A 183 -17.34 12.83 23.02
CA GLY A 183 -16.16 13.66 23.12
C GLY A 183 -15.10 13.40 22.05
N ILE A 184 -14.68 14.49 21.40
CA ILE A 184 -13.71 14.47 20.29
C ILE A 184 -12.36 13.86 20.70
N LYS A 185 -11.90 14.11 21.93
CA LYS A 185 -10.60 13.60 22.41
C LYS A 185 -10.64 12.06 22.51
N SER A 186 -11.67 11.52 23.13
CA SER A 186 -11.85 10.06 23.28
C SER A 186 -12.04 9.38 21.94
N LEU A 187 -12.82 9.98 21.03
CA LEU A 187 -13.02 9.49 19.67
C LEU A 187 -11.70 9.46 18.89
N LYS A 188 -10.90 10.53 18.92
CA LYS A 188 -9.59 10.58 18.27
C LYS A 188 -8.65 9.50 18.80
N THR A 189 -8.62 9.25 20.09
CA THR A 189 -7.80 8.22 20.71
C THR A 189 -8.24 6.82 20.26
N ALA A 190 -9.54 6.54 20.25
CA ALA A 190 -10.08 5.27 19.79
C ALA A 190 -9.75 5.02 18.29
N ILE A 191 -9.94 6.03 17.44
CA ILE A 191 -9.59 5.94 16.02
C ILE A 191 -8.09 5.69 15.84
N ALA A 192 -7.22 6.37 16.60
CA ALA A 192 -5.77 6.15 16.53
C ALA A 192 -5.38 4.70 16.89
N LEU A 193 -6.01 4.11 17.91
CA LEU A 193 -5.83 2.70 18.25
C LEU A 193 -6.30 1.78 17.12
N ASP A 194 -7.48 2.06 16.55
CA ASP A 194 -8.00 1.28 15.42
C ASP A 194 -7.11 1.37 14.18
N MET A 195 -6.48 2.53 13.95
CA MET A 195 -5.51 2.72 12.89
C MET A 195 -4.27 1.83 13.06
N ILE A 196 -3.74 1.72 14.27
CA ILE A 196 -2.61 0.84 14.59
C ILE A 196 -3.00 -0.64 14.37
N ILE A 197 -4.16 -1.03 14.85
CA ILE A 197 -4.68 -2.39 14.69
C ILE A 197 -4.87 -2.73 13.20
N ALA A 198 -5.51 -1.85 12.44
CA ALA A 198 -5.74 -2.04 11.01
C ALA A 198 -4.41 -2.13 10.22
N TYR A 199 -3.42 -1.31 10.58
CA TYR A 199 -2.09 -1.39 10.00
C TYR A 199 -1.43 -2.75 10.29
N ARG A 200 -1.50 -3.22 11.54
CA ARG A 200 -0.95 -4.53 11.91
C ARG A 200 -1.57 -5.68 11.11
N VAL A 201 -2.89 -5.70 10.95
CA VAL A 201 -3.60 -6.72 10.15
C VAL A 201 -3.18 -6.66 8.69
N LEU A 202 -3.06 -5.45 8.13
CA LEU A 202 -2.58 -5.25 6.76
C LEU A 202 -1.14 -5.74 6.61
N TYR A 203 -0.25 -5.33 7.53
CA TYR A 203 1.16 -5.71 7.53
C TYR A 203 1.33 -7.24 7.56
N ILE A 204 0.68 -7.92 8.50
CA ILE A 204 0.69 -9.38 8.62
C ILE A 204 0.23 -10.03 7.31
N THR A 205 -0.87 -9.53 6.72
CA THR A 205 -1.41 -10.05 5.46
C THR A 205 -0.45 -9.85 4.29
N MET A 206 0.23 -8.71 4.23
CA MET A 206 1.17 -8.42 3.13
C MET A 206 2.49 -9.17 3.31
N ALA A 207 3.03 -9.23 4.53
CA ALA A 207 4.26 -9.95 4.85
C ALA A 207 4.13 -11.45 4.53
N SER A 208 3.00 -12.07 4.87
CA SER A 208 2.73 -13.49 4.56
C SER A 208 2.72 -13.81 3.07
N ARG A 209 2.44 -12.83 2.23
CA ARG A 209 2.44 -12.99 0.77
C ARG A 209 3.79 -12.67 0.12
N ALA A 210 4.48 -11.67 0.65
CA ALA A 210 5.75 -11.20 0.10
C ALA A 210 6.92 -12.07 0.56
N GLN A 211 6.89 -12.53 1.79
CA GLN A 211 7.98 -13.24 2.46
C GLN A 211 7.45 -14.42 3.30
N PRO A 212 6.82 -15.44 2.68
CA PRO A 212 6.15 -16.53 3.40
C PRO A 212 7.09 -17.39 4.24
N GLU A 213 8.38 -17.44 3.88
CA GLU A 213 9.37 -18.33 4.50
C GLU A 213 10.16 -17.70 5.66
N ILE A 214 9.99 -16.39 5.93
CA ILE A 214 10.68 -15.78 7.08
C ILE A 214 10.20 -16.40 8.40
N PRO A 215 11.04 -16.38 9.46
CA PRO A 215 10.63 -16.86 10.77
C PRO A 215 9.42 -16.06 11.29
N SER A 216 8.50 -16.74 11.95
CA SER A 216 7.30 -16.09 12.52
C SER A 216 7.63 -15.00 13.54
N THR A 217 8.80 -15.03 14.16
CA THR A 217 9.29 -14.01 15.10
C THR A 217 9.54 -12.64 14.47
N GLU A 218 9.69 -12.56 13.14
CA GLU A 218 9.78 -11.28 12.42
C GLU A 218 8.47 -10.49 12.42
N VAL A 219 7.34 -11.17 12.71
CA VAL A 219 5.99 -10.60 12.59
C VAL A 219 5.20 -10.71 13.89
N PHE A 220 5.42 -11.79 14.65
CA PHE A 220 4.73 -12.10 15.89
C PHE A 220 5.70 -12.14 17.07
N ALA A 221 5.27 -11.64 18.22
CA ALA A 221 5.97 -11.91 19.47
C ALA A 221 5.96 -13.43 19.76
N GLU A 222 6.95 -13.89 20.53
CA GLU A 222 7.10 -15.32 20.83
C GLU A 222 5.83 -15.93 21.43
N ALA A 223 5.26 -15.29 22.44
CA ALA A 223 4.01 -15.74 23.05
C ALA A 223 2.83 -15.79 22.06
N GLU A 224 2.83 -14.97 21.01
CA GLU A 224 1.73 -14.94 20.04
C GLU A 224 1.80 -16.14 19.10
N TRP A 225 2.93 -16.39 18.46
CA TRP A 225 3.04 -17.52 17.54
C TRP A 225 2.94 -18.85 18.28
N GLN A 226 3.51 -18.98 19.50
CA GLN A 226 3.37 -20.15 20.33
C GLN A 226 1.90 -20.42 20.69
N THR A 227 1.16 -19.37 21.11
CA THR A 227 -0.27 -19.49 21.42
C THR A 227 -1.09 -19.90 20.19
N ILE A 228 -0.79 -19.35 19.00
CA ILE A 228 -1.47 -19.74 17.75
C ILE A 228 -1.29 -21.24 17.48
N HIS A 229 -0.06 -21.73 17.57
CA HIS A 229 0.24 -23.14 17.38
C HIS A 229 -0.42 -24.01 18.44
N LEU A 230 -0.29 -23.66 19.71
CA LEU A 230 -0.89 -24.40 20.82
C LEU A 230 -2.42 -24.56 20.66
N LEU A 231 -3.11 -23.48 20.27
CA LEU A 231 -4.57 -23.51 20.09
C LEU A 231 -5.01 -24.41 18.94
N LYS A 232 -4.22 -24.52 17.87
CA LYS A 232 -4.61 -25.30 16.67
C LYS A 232 -4.04 -26.71 16.65
N THR A 233 -2.78 -26.86 17.02
CA THR A 233 -2.06 -28.14 16.90
C THR A 233 -1.88 -28.86 18.24
N ARG A 234 -2.24 -28.21 19.38
CA ARG A 234 -2.03 -28.69 20.74
C ARG A 234 -0.56 -28.89 21.13
N THR A 235 0.34 -28.39 20.32
CA THR A 235 1.80 -28.46 20.53
C THR A 235 2.44 -27.13 20.19
N ILE A 236 3.59 -26.87 20.79
CA ILE A 236 4.44 -25.73 20.47
C ILE A 236 5.68 -26.29 19.74
N PRO A 237 5.97 -25.82 18.50
CA PRO A 237 7.17 -26.21 17.80
C PRO A 237 8.44 -25.87 18.61
N LYS A 238 9.44 -26.76 18.60
CA LYS A 238 10.74 -26.53 19.26
C LYS A 238 11.55 -25.41 18.59
N THR A 239 11.34 -25.21 17.29
CA THR A 239 11.98 -24.16 16.50
C THR A 239 10.92 -23.21 15.94
N THR A 240 11.29 -21.96 15.72
CA THR A 240 10.37 -20.96 15.13
C THR A 240 9.88 -21.42 13.75
N PRO A 241 8.57 -21.56 13.55
CA PRO A 241 8.01 -21.96 12.28
C PRO A 241 8.07 -20.83 11.24
N PRO A 242 8.00 -21.14 9.93
CA PRO A 242 7.89 -20.12 8.89
C PRO A 242 6.56 -19.36 9.00
N LEU A 243 6.58 -18.11 8.59
CA LEU A 243 5.43 -17.19 8.71
C LEU A 243 4.17 -17.75 8.03
N LYS A 244 4.29 -18.39 6.86
CA LYS A 244 3.18 -19.00 6.13
C LYS A 244 2.37 -19.99 6.97
N GLU A 245 3.07 -20.80 7.77
CA GLU A 245 2.44 -21.82 8.61
C GLU A 245 1.63 -21.17 9.73
N THR A 246 2.25 -20.25 10.47
CA THR A 246 1.58 -19.52 11.54
C THR A 246 0.38 -18.71 11.04
N ILE A 247 0.47 -18.10 9.86
CA ILE A 247 -0.64 -17.37 9.24
C ILE A 247 -1.81 -18.28 8.87
N ILE A 248 -1.55 -19.47 8.35
CA ILE A 248 -2.61 -20.45 8.06
C ILE A 248 -3.33 -20.83 9.34
N LEU A 249 -2.59 -21.16 10.39
CA LEU A 249 -3.18 -21.53 11.69
C LEU A 249 -3.97 -20.37 12.30
N LEU A 250 -3.44 -19.16 12.26
CA LEU A 250 -4.12 -17.93 12.67
C LEU A 250 -5.43 -17.73 11.89
N ALA A 251 -5.37 -17.86 10.58
CA ALA A 251 -6.55 -17.71 9.73
C ALA A 251 -7.61 -18.78 9.99
N MET A 252 -7.18 -20.03 10.29
CA MET A 252 -8.08 -21.10 10.68
C MET A 252 -8.80 -20.80 12.01
N LEU A 253 -8.16 -20.12 12.97
CA LEU A 253 -8.82 -19.59 14.17
C LEU A 253 -9.88 -18.53 13.83
N GLY A 254 -9.71 -17.83 12.71
CA GLY A 254 -10.64 -16.84 12.18
C GLY A 254 -11.70 -17.37 11.21
N GLY A 255 -11.79 -18.70 11.03
CA GLY A 255 -12.79 -19.36 10.18
C GLY A 255 -12.31 -19.63 8.74
N TYR A 256 -11.01 -19.65 8.47
CA TYR A 256 -10.44 -20.11 7.22
C TYR A 256 -10.41 -21.65 7.18
N PHE A 257 -10.85 -22.25 6.08
CA PHE A 257 -10.96 -23.73 6.00
C PHE A 257 -9.66 -24.41 5.51
N ASN A 258 -8.77 -23.66 4.85
CA ASN A 258 -7.52 -24.17 4.27
C ASN A 258 -7.75 -25.33 3.30
N ARG A 259 -8.76 -25.26 2.44
CA ARG A 259 -9.00 -26.25 1.39
C ARG A 259 -8.02 -26.02 0.25
N LYS A 260 -7.71 -27.08 -0.53
CA LYS A 260 -6.78 -26.99 -1.66
C LYS A 260 -7.18 -25.93 -2.72
N SER A 261 -8.48 -25.64 -2.85
CA SER A 261 -9.03 -24.64 -3.76
C SER A 261 -9.16 -23.24 -3.14
N ASP A 262 -8.90 -23.09 -1.84
CA ASP A 262 -9.07 -21.79 -1.18
C ASP A 262 -7.95 -20.82 -1.60
N PRO A 263 -8.27 -19.55 -1.88
CA PRO A 263 -7.24 -18.54 -2.08
C PRO A 263 -6.47 -18.30 -0.77
N PRO A 264 -5.28 -17.69 -0.82
CA PRO A 264 -4.55 -17.33 0.41
C PRO A 264 -5.40 -16.56 1.41
N PRO A 265 -5.18 -16.73 2.73
CA PRO A 265 -5.98 -16.08 3.77
C PRO A 265 -6.11 -14.57 3.55
N GLY A 266 -7.35 -14.09 3.62
CA GLY A 266 -7.65 -12.67 3.48
C GLY A 266 -7.68 -11.94 4.83
N ILE A 267 -7.68 -10.60 4.77
CA ILE A 267 -7.69 -9.70 5.93
C ILE A 267 -8.76 -10.07 6.96
N LYS A 268 -9.96 -10.42 6.51
CA LYS A 268 -11.10 -10.71 7.40
C LYS A 268 -10.85 -11.91 8.32
N VAL A 269 -10.30 -13.00 7.78
CA VAL A 269 -10.03 -14.22 8.58
C VAL A 269 -8.79 -14.03 9.47
N ILE A 270 -7.77 -13.30 8.99
CA ILE A 270 -6.59 -12.94 9.79
C ILE A 270 -7.02 -12.06 10.97
N TRP A 271 -7.86 -11.04 10.74
CA TRP A 271 -8.39 -10.18 11.80
C TRP A 271 -9.15 -10.97 12.87
N ARG A 272 -10.09 -11.83 12.44
CA ARG A 272 -10.84 -12.68 13.37
C ARG A 272 -9.94 -13.63 14.17
N GLY A 273 -8.92 -14.19 13.49
CA GLY A 273 -7.92 -15.02 14.16
C GLY A 273 -7.16 -14.25 15.25
N LEU A 274 -6.72 -13.02 14.96
CA LEU A 274 -6.04 -12.15 15.93
C LEU A 274 -6.94 -11.84 17.14
N GLN A 275 -8.24 -11.59 16.92
CA GLN A 275 -9.19 -11.38 18.00
C GLN A 275 -9.33 -12.63 18.88
N SER A 276 -9.41 -13.82 18.27
CA SER A 276 -9.52 -15.09 19.00
C SER A 276 -8.26 -15.41 19.82
N VAL A 277 -7.08 -15.01 19.32
CA VAL A 277 -5.79 -15.28 19.98
C VAL A 277 -5.50 -14.30 21.13
N ARG A 278 -5.96 -13.06 21.03
CA ARG A 278 -5.60 -11.98 21.96
C ARG A 278 -5.78 -12.37 23.44
N LEU A 279 -6.94 -12.87 23.81
CA LEU A 279 -7.21 -13.25 25.20
C LEU A 279 -6.37 -14.47 25.62
N ALA A 280 -6.21 -15.43 24.74
CA ALA A 280 -5.39 -16.62 24.99
C ALA A 280 -3.91 -16.29 25.22
N VAL A 281 -3.37 -15.30 24.51
CA VAL A 281 -2.00 -14.81 24.71
C VAL A 281 -1.82 -14.22 26.11
N GLU A 282 -2.78 -13.43 26.60
CA GLU A 282 -2.69 -12.88 27.95
C GLU A 282 -2.73 -13.98 29.01
N VAL A 283 -3.61 -14.96 28.88
CA VAL A 283 -3.67 -16.13 29.78
C VAL A 283 -2.35 -16.91 29.73
N TYR A 284 -1.81 -17.13 28.53
CA TYR A 284 -0.53 -17.82 28.33
C TYR A 284 0.62 -17.09 29.04
N LYS A 285 0.71 -15.78 28.90
CA LYS A 285 1.74 -14.96 29.56
C LYS A 285 1.65 -15.04 31.08
N ILE A 286 0.42 -14.91 31.65
CA ILE A 286 0.19 -15.02 33.10
C ILE A 286 0.63 -16.40 33.61
N HIS A 287 0.26 -17.46 32.88
CA HIS A 287 0.66 -18.81 33.26
C HIS A 287 2.16 -19.02 33.20
N ALA A 288 2.82 -18.54 32.15
CA ALA A 288 4.28 -18.63 31.99
C ALA A 288 5.05 -17.88 33.09
N GLN A 289 4.52 -16.74 33.58
CA GLN A 289 5.10 -15.97 34.67
C GLN A 289 4.92 -16.65 36.04
N ASN A 290 3.82 -17.36 36.25
CA ASN A 290 3.47 -17.99 37.50
C ASN A 290 3.85 -19.48 37.60
N SER A 291 4.29 -20.08 36.50
CA SER A 291 4.84 -21.45 36.55
C SER A 291 6.17 -21.43 37.28
N PRO A 292 6.34 -22.18 38.37
CA PRO A 292 7.63 -22.31 39.03
C PRO A 292 8.62 -22.83 37.98
N LEU A 293 9.76 -22.12 37.86
CA LEU A 293 10.89 -22.55 37.04
C LEU A 293 11.14 -24.04 37.34
N ARG A 294 10.88 -24.91 36.39
CA ARG A 294 11.48 -26.25 36.40
C ARG A 294 12.97 -25.99 36.17
N SER A 295 13.67 -25.91 37.28
CA SER A 295 15.13 -26.00 37.28
C SER A 295 15.56 -27.28 36.56
N PRO A 296 16.63 -27.23 35.78
CA PRO A 296 17.12 -28.35 34.97
C PRO A 296 17.46 -29.59 35.79
#